data_a34fc6ed88fbd23ac175d94415109668
#
_entry.id   a34fc6ed88fbd23ac175d94415109668
#
_cell.length_a   1.000
_cell.length_b   1.000
_cell.length_c   1.000
_cell.angle_alpha   90.00
_cell.angle_beta   90.00
_cell.angle_gamma   90.00
#
_symmetry.space_group_name_H-M   'P 1'
#
loop_
_entity.id
_entity.type
_entity.pdbx_description
1 polymer ?
#
loop_
_entity_poly.entity_id
_entity_poly.type
_entity_poly.pdbx_seq_one_letter_code
_entity_poly.pdbx_strand_id
1 'polypeptide(L)'
;MSIDRRIYSFQYRLISCYVLLLISLAVYAQSGKERFVGRVVDTETNQPVPFATVRLLALPDSILLVGGATDIQGKFQLAVTIPKSKSILLHISYIGYTSVYRTISVSANNKTPTLGNISLSPEILPSLTLRLIVLPKAPCWKNW
;
A
#
# COMPACT_ATOMS: atom_id res chain seq x y z
N MET A 1 -1.65 -53.13 46.24
CA MET A 1 -2.06 -52.67 44.93
C MET A 1 -2.26 -51.15 44.99
N SER A 2 -1.14 -50.40 45.12
CA SER A 2 -1.15 -48.93 45.35
C SER A 2 -0.09 -48.19 44.53
N ILE A 3 0.32 -48.75 43.37
CA ILE A 3 1.42 -48.19 42.56
C ILE A 3 0.91 -47.21 41.52
N ASP A 4 -0.36 -47.25 41.14
CA ASP A 4 -0.84 -46.54 39.94
C ASP A 4 -1.08 -45.05 40.10
N ARG A 5 -1.40 -44.56 41.30
CA ARG A 5 -1.73 -43.13 41.48
C ARG A 5 -0.56 -42.15 41.33
N ARG A 6 0.68 -42.61 41.60
CA ARG A 6 1.87 -41.76 41.48
C ARG A 6 2.31 -41.60 40.04
N ILE A 7 2.16 -42.62 39.22
CA ILE A 7 2.55 -42.66 37.82
C ILE A 7 1.61 -41.72 37.04
N TYR A 8 0.32 -41.79 37.25
CA TYR A 8 -0.67 -40.93 36.61
C TYR A 8 -0.45 -39.46 36.94
N SER A 9 -0.15 -39.13 38.21
CA SER A 9 0.10 -37.74 38.62
C SER A 9 1.35 -37.13 37.92
N PHE A 10 2.36 -37.94 37.65
CA PHE A 10 3.55 -37.48 36.97
C PHE A 10 3.30 -37.30 35.44
N GLN A 11 2.54 -38.19 34.83
CA GLN A 11 2.15 -38.07 33.42
C GLN A 11 1.27 -36.84 33.15
N TYR A 12 0.29 -36.56 34.01
CA TYR A 12 -0.54 -35.35 33.87
C TYR A 12 0.26 -34.06 33.98
N ARG A 13 1.28 -34.02 34.85
CA ARG A 13 2.18 -32.87 34.95
C ARG A 13 2.99 -32.66 33.71
N LEU A 14 3.52 -33.72 33.10
CA LEU A 14 4.27 -33.64 31.83
C LEU A 14 3.36 -33.21 30.68
N ILE A 15 2.17 -33.78 30.59
CA ILE A 15 1.18 -33.41 29.56
C ILE A 15 0.76 -31.93 29.74
N SER A 16 0.53 -31.48 30.95
CA SER A 16 0.19 -30.10 31.25
C SER A 16 1.31 -29.13 30.85
N CYS A 17 2.57 -29.46 31.16
CA CYS A 17 3.72 -28.65 30.72
C CYS A 17 3.85 -28.62 29.19
N TYR A 18 3.61 -29.75 28.50
CA TYR A 18 3.66 -29.81 27.04
C TYR A 18 2.55 -28.98 26.39
N VAL A 19 1.32 -29.04 26.91
CA VAL A 19 0.19 -28.23 26.45
C VAL A 19 0.46 -26.73 26.66
N LEU A 20 0.99 -26.34 27.82
CA LEU A 20 1.38 -24.95 28.09
C LEU A 20 2.49 -24.48 27.14
N LEU A 21 3.45 -25.32 26.81
CA LEU A 21 4.50 -25.02 25.86
C LEU A 21 3.94 -24.81 24.45
N LEU A 22 2.99 -25.66 24.01
CA LEU A 22 2.34 -25.51 22.71
C LEU A 22 1.50 -24.22 22.63
N ILE A 23 0.80 -23.85 23.71
CA ILE A 23 0.02 -22.61 23.79
C ILE A 23 0.96 -21.41 23.70
N SER A 24 2.12 -21.45 24.35
CA SER A 24 3.08 -20.34 24.31
C SER A 24 3.66 -20.13 22.91
N LEU A 25 3.90 -21.18 22.16
CA LEU A 25 4.38 -21.10 20.76
C LEU A 25 3.33 -20.49 19.83
N ALA A 26 2.04 -20.78 20.04
CA ALA A 26 0.96 -20.24 19.22
C ALA A 26 0.81 -18.71 19.36
N VAL A 27 1.15 -18.14 20.51
CA VAL A 27 1.06 -16.69 20.76
C VAL A 27 2.12 -15.90 19.96
N TYR A 28 3.28 -16.49 19.67
CA TYR A 28 4.34 -15.83 18.89
C TYR A 28 4.06 -15.77 17.38
N ALA A 29 3.11 -16.55 16.88
CA ALA A 29 2.80 -16.66 15.45
C ALA A 29 1.88 -15.54 14.91
N GLN A 30 1.36 -14.65 15.76
CA GLN A 30 0.50 -13.55 15.34
C GLN A 30 1.32 -12.36 14.81
N SER A 31 1.90 -12.49 13.63
CA SER A 31 2.37 -11.36 12.83
C SER A 31 1.16 -10.50 12.46
N GLY A 32 0.97 -9.41 13.17
CA GLY A 32 -0.12 -8.47 12.89
C GLY A 32 0.01 -7.90 11.49
N LYS A 33 -0.93 -8.24 10.60
CA LYS A 33 -1.07 -7.57 9.30
C LYS A 33 -1.76 -6.24 9.53
N GLU A 34 -1.11 -5.17 9.15
CA GLU A 34 -1.71 -3.84 9.16
C GLU A 34 -2.52 -3.62 7.88
N ARG A 35 -3.68 -2.98 8.00
CA ARG A 35 -4.56 -2.70 6.88
C ARG A 35 -4.57 -1.20 6.61
N PHE A 36 -4.17 -0.82 5.41
CA PHE A 36 -4.26 0.55 4.91
C PHE A 36 -5.53 0.70 4.11
N VAL A 37 -6.40 1.61 4.52
CA VAL A 37 -7.68 1.88 3.87
C VAL A 37 -7.74 3.35 3.48
N GLY A 38 -8.18 3.63 2.26
CA GLY A 38 -8.36 4.98 1.76
C GLY A 38 -9.28 5.03 0.55
N ARG A 39 -9.51 6.25 0.09
CA ARG A 39 -10.30 6.52 -1.12
C ARG A 39 -9.57 7.53 -2.00
N VAL A 40 -9.53 7.26 -3.29
CA VAL A 40 -8.93 8.15 -4.28
C VAL A 40 -10.04 8.92 -4.99
N VAL A 41 -9.90 10.23 -5.05
CA VAL A 41 -10.85 11.14 -5.68
C VAL A 41 -10.12 12.10 -6.62
N ASP A 42 -10.82 12.58 -7.61
CA ASP A 42 -10.35 13.63 -8.50
C ASP A 42 -10.43 14.99 -7.79
N THR A 43 -9.40 15.81 -7.91
CA THR A 43 -9.30 17.12 -7.24
C THR A 43 -10.33 18.12 -7.77
N GLU A 44 -10.66 18.09 -9.06
CA GLU A 44 -11.54 19.07 -9.70
C GLU A 44 -13.01 18.70 -9.55
N THR A 45 -13.33 17.42 -9.83
CA THR A 45 -14.72 16.94 -9.87
C THR A 45 -15.18 16.31 -8.56
N ASN A 46 -14.24 16.00 -7.65
CA ASN A 46 -14.47 15.23 -6.42
C ASN A 46 -15.08 13.83 -6.66
N GLN A 47 -15.01 13.36 -7.89
CA GLN A 47 -15.48 12.03 -8.29
C GLN A 47 -14.48 10.94 -7.88
N PRO A 48 -14.94 9.71 -7.60
CA PRO A 48 -14.04 8.61 -7.33
C PRO A 48 -13.21 8.26 -8.57
N VAL A 49 -11.92 8.00 -8.39
CA VAL A 49 -11.03 7.53 -9.45
C VAL A 49 -10.93 6.00 -9.35
N PRO A 50 -11.61 5.25 -10.23
CA PRO A 50 -11.55 3.81 -10.24
C PRO A 50 -10.26 3.30 -10.87
N PHE A 51 -9.82 2.10 -10.46
CA PHE A 51 -8.67 1.39 -11.03
C PHE A 51 -7.33 2.14 -10.95
N ALA A 52 -7.22 3.16 -10.09
CA ALA A 52 -5.95 3.79 -9.81
C ALA A 52 -5.01 2.80 -9.11
N THR A 53 -3.76 2.76 -9.55
CA THR A 53 -2.74 1.90 -8.96
C THR A 53 -2.26 2.48 -7.63
N VAL A 54 -2.33 1.69 -6.58
CA VAL A 54 -1.89 2.05 -5.23
C VAL A 54 -0.75 1.13 -4.83
N ARG A 55 0.39 1.68 -4.40
CA ARG A 55 1.57 0.93 -3.97
C ARG A 55 2.05 1.43 -2.61
N LEU A 56 2.44 0.50 -1.75
CA LEU A 56 3.13 0.79 -0.50
C LEU A 56 4.58 0.33 -0.63
N LEU A 57 5.50 1.25 -0.40
CA LEU A 57 6.95 1.01 -0.49
C LEU A 57 7.59 1.25 0.87
N ALA A 58 8.56 0.42 1.23
CA ALA A 58 9.36 0.62 2.44
C ALA A 58 10.48 1.61 2.18
N LEU A 59 10.63 2.61 3.05
CA LEU A 59 11.76 3.52 3.02
C LEU A 59 12.91 2.99 3.91
N PRO A 60 14.20 3.29 3.57
CA PRO A 60 14.66 4.18 2.50
C PRO A 60 14.78 3.52 1.11
N ASP A 61 14.80 2.20 1.03
CA ASP A 61 15.18 1.45 -0.19
C ASP A 61 14.08 1.42 -1.25
N SER A 62 12.91 2.00 -0.99
CA SER A 62 11.73 2.00 -1.87
C SER A 62 11.29 0.60 -2.33
N ILE A 63 11.49 -0.40 -1.47
CA ILE A 63 11.10 -1.79 -1.76
C ILE A 63 9.58 -1.90 -1.73
N LEU A 64 9.00 -2.47 -2.79
CA LEU A 64 7.56 -2.72 -2.87
C LEU A 64 7.13 -3.71 -1.78
N LEU A 65 6.27 -3.27 -0.89
CA LEU A 65 5.67 -4.11 0.16
C LEU A 65 4.38 -4.78 -0.33
N VAL A 66 3.50 -3.99 -0.91
CA VAL A 66 2.22 -4.45 -1.46
C VAL A 66 1.71 -3.45 -2.50
N GLY A 67 0.97 -3.95 -3.49
CA GLY A 67 0.29 -3.14 -4.49
C GLY A 67 -1.13 -3.63 -4.71
N GLY A 68 -1.97 -2.73 -5.20
CA GLY A 68 -3.37 -2.99 -5.55
C GLY A 68 -3.93 -1.88 -6.41
N ALA A 69 -5.23 -1.96 -6.68
CA ALA A 69 -5.97 -0.93 -7.41
C ALA A 69 -7.19 -0.49 -6.62
N THR A 70 -7.69 0.70 -6.91
CA THR A 70 -8.96 1.19 -6.38
C THR A 70 -10.14 0.46 -7.03
N ASP A 71 -11.22 0.30 -6.29
CA ASP A 71 -12.50 -0.21 -6.81
C ASP A 71 -13.26 0.86 -7.61
N ILE A 72 -14.47 0.52 -8.10
CA ILE A 72 -15.34 1.43 -8.84
C ILE A 72 -15.78 2.67 -8.03
N GLN A 73 -15.68 2.61 -6.71
CA GLN A 73 -15.97 3.72 -5.79
C GLN A 73 -14.71 4.49 -5.39
N GLY A 74 -13.55 4.18 -6.01
CA GLY A 74 -12.26 4.77 -5.68
C GLY A 74 -11.67 4.31 -4.36
N LYS A 75 -12.23 3.29 -3.69
CA LYS A 75 -11.72 2.77 -2.42
C LYS A 75 -10.62 1.74 -2.66
N PHE A 76 -9.65 1.72 -1.76
CA PHE A 76 -8.63 0.68 -1.72
C PHE A 76 -8.42 0.14 -0.31
N GLN A 77 -8.03 -1.11 -0.23
CA GLN A 77 -7.65 -1.77 1.01
C GLN A 77 -6.42 -2.64 0.75
N LEU A 78 -5.33 -2.33 1.42
CA LEU A 78 -4.07 -3.07 1.32
C LEU A 78 -3.69 -3.63 2.69
N ALA A 79 -3.39 -4.92 2.75
CA ALA A 79 -2.93 -5.59 3.96
C ALA A 79 -1.45 -5.93 3.82
N VAL A 80 -0.64 -5.46 4.76
CA VAL A 80 0.81 -5.66 4.71
C VAL A 80 1.37 -5.95 6.10
N THR A 81 2.39 -6.79 6.17
CA THR A 81 3.20 -6.97 7.38
C THR A 81 4.36 -6.00 7.32
N ILE A 82 4.37 -5.03 8.24
CA ILE A 82 5.40 -3.99 8.28
C ILE A 82 6.50 -4.40 9.23
N PRO A 83 7.78 -4.35 8.81
CA PRO A 83 8.90 -4.45 9.74
C PRO A 83 8.85 -3.29 10.74
N LYS A 84 8.97 -3.58 12.03
CA LYS A 84 9.02 -2.56 13.09
C LYS A 84 10.09 -1.50 12.74
N SER A 85 9.72 -0.23 12.77
CA SER A 85 10.58 0.96 12.56
C SER A 85 10.88 1.41 11.11
N LYS A 86 10.02 1.11 10.13
CA LYS A 86 10.18 1.70 8.79
C LYS A 86 9.07 2.69 8.47
N SER A 87 9.46 3.81 7.87
CA SER A 87 8.51 4.72 7.22
C SER A 87 8.04 4.11 5.92
N ILE A 88 6.78 4.32 5.57
CA ILE A 88 6.16 3.78 4.37
C ILE A 88 5.86 4.92 3.42
N LEU A 89 6.20 4.74 2.15
CA LEU A 89 5.80 5.63 1.08
C LEU A 89 4.57 5.04 0.38
N LEU A 90 3.47 5.78 0.43
CA LEU A 90 2.30 5.52 -0.38
C LEU A 90 2.51 6.21 -1.73
N HIS A 91 2.40 5.45 -2.80
CA HIS A 91 2.45 5.93 -4.17
C HIS A 91 1.15 5.58 -4.87
N ILE A 92 0.47 6.58 -5.43
CA ILE A 92 -0.75 6.41 -6.20
C ILE A 92 -0.54 7.01 -7.58
N SER A 93 -0.88 6.24 -8.60
CA SER A 93 -0.77 6.65 -10.00
C SER A 93 -1.97 6.19 -10.82
N TYR A 94 -2.39 7.03 -11.76
CA TYR A 94 -3.44 6.74 -12.73
C TYR A 94 -3.14 7.45 -14.04
N ILE A 95 -3.55 6.85 -15.17
CA ILE A 95 -3.29 7.43 -16.51
C ILE A 95 -4.02 8.77 -16.63
N GLY A 96 -3.30 9.82 -17.06
CA GLY A 96 -3.83 11.16 -17.20
C GLY A 96 -3.90 11.97 -15.89
N TYR A 97 -3.27 11.47 -14.81
CA TYR A 97 -3.19 12.15 -13.54
C TYR A 97 -1.75 12.24 -13.03
N THR A 98 -1.47 13.31 -12.32
CA THR A 98 -0.19 13.48 -11.62
C THR A 98 -0.08 12.47 -10.48
N SER A 99 1.02 11.72 -10.44
CA SER A 99 1.27 10.74 -9.38
C SER A 99 1.43 11.41 -8.00
N VAL A 100 0.81 10.83 -6.99
CA VAL A 100 0.88 11.31 -5.60
C VAL A 100 1.78 10.42 -4.77
N TYR A 101 2.67 11.05 -4.01
CA TYR A 101 3.57 10.41 -3.05
C TYR A 101 3.28 10.94 -1.64
N ARG A 102 3.03 10.04 -0.69
CA ARG A 102 2.76 10.43 0.70
C ARG A 102 3.53 9.52 1.66
N THR A 103 4.36 10.10 2.50
CA THR A 103 5.04 9.35 3.55
C THR A 103 4.11 9.14 4.74
N ILE A 104 4.03 7.90 5.21
CA ILE A 104 3.20 7.47 6.34
C ILE A 104 4.15 6.94 7.41
N SER A 105 4.11 7.57 8.59
CA SER A 105 4.78 7.05 9.77
C SER A 105 3.86 6.04 10.46
N VAL A 106 4.31 4.80 10.56
CA VAL A 106 3.54 3.75 11.24
C VAL A 106 3.88 3.77 12.71
N SER A 107 2.88 4.09 13.54
CA SER A 107 2.99 3.96 14.98
C SER A 107 2.52 2.58 15.40
N ALA A 108 3.22 1.95 16.32
CA ALA A 108 2.96 0.57 16.78
C ALA A 108 1.54 0.35 17.37
N ASN A 109 0.79 1.41 17.62
CA ASN A 109 -0.54 1.37 18.22
C ASN A 109 -1.70 1.42 17.24
N ASN A 110 -1.48 1.74 15.96
CA ASN A 110 -2.55 1.89 14.97
C ASN A 110 -2.62 0.67 14.05
N LYS A 111 -3.48 -0.27 14.38
CA LYS A 111 -3.70 -1.50 13.58
C LYS A 111 -4.33 -1.27 12.21
N THR A 112 -4.97 -0.11 11.96
CA THR A 112 -5.62 0.23 10.69
C THR A 112 -5.49 1.73 10.43
N PRO A 113 -4.37 2.20 9.86
CA PRO A 113 -4.26 3.60 9.48
C PRO A 113 -5.26 3.90 8.35
N THR A 114 -6.29 4.69 8.67
CA THR A 114 -7.23 5.21 7.69
C THR A 114 -6.61 6.44 7.04
N LEU A 115 -6.33 6.38 5.75
CA LEU A 115 -5.65 7.43 5.01
C LEU A 115 -6.60 8.53 4.52
N GLY A 116 -7.91 8.32 4.69
CA GLY A 116 -8.94 9.28 4.25
C GLY A 116 -9.05 9.38 2.73
N ASN A 117 -9.49 10.55 2.26
CA ASN A 117 -9.54 10.85 0.84
C ASN A 117 -8.18 11.35 0.36
N ILE A 118 -7.73 10.84 -0.77
CA ILE A 118 -6.49 11.24 -1.44
C ILE A 118 -6.87 11.78 -2.80
N SER A 119 -6.57 13.04 -3.04
CA SER A 119 -6.93 13.72 -4.29
C SER A 119 -5.84 13.53 -5.33
N LEU A 120 -6.22 13.16 -6.54
CA LEU A 120 -5.37 13.14 -7.74
C LEU A 120 -5.72 14.34 -8.61
N SER A 121 -4.71 15.08 -9.06
CA SER A 121 -4.89 16.18 -10.01
C SER A 121 -4.73 15.66 -11.44
N PRO A 122 -5.62 16.02 -12.36
CA PRO A 122 -5.43 15.72 -13.78
C PRO A 122 -4.10 16.27 -14.26
N GLU A 123 -3.36 15.51 -15.06
CA GLU A 123 -2.16 15.99 -15.71
C GLU A 123 -2.58 16.86 -16.88
N ILE A 124 -2.50 18.17 -16.69
CA ILE A 124 -2.67 19.14 -17.78
C ILE A 124 -1.39 19.03 -18.62
N LEU A 125 -1.41 18.19 -19.65
CA LEU A 125 -0.41 18.31 -20.70
C LEU A 125 -0.53 19.74 -21.22
N PRO A 126 0.54 20.57 -21.16
CA PRO A 126 0.50 21.85 -21.83
C PRO A 126 0.12 21.53 -23.27
N SER A 127 -1.09 21.95 -23.67
CA SER A 127 -1.47 21.85 -25.07
C SER A 127 -0.29 22.42 -25.84
N LEU A 128 0.43 21.56 -26.56
CA LEU A 128 1.32 21.98 -27.59
C LEU A 128 0.45 22.88 -28.46
N THR A 129 0.49 24.20 -28.16
CA THR A 129 0.12 25.20 -29.12
C THR A 129 0.99 24.81 -30.30
N LEU A 130 0.40 24.11 -31.28
CA LEU A 130 0.95 23.95 -32.59
C LEU A 130 1.26 25.37 -33.03
N ARG A 131 2.43 25.88 -32.66
CA ARG A 131 3.05 26.94 -33.43
C ARG A 131 3.17 26.30 -34.79
N LEU A 132 2.16 26.60 -35.61
CA LEU A 132 2.28 26.49 -37.03
C LEU A 132 3.58 27.24 -37.34
N ILE A 133 4.69 26.49 -37.44
CA ILE A 133 5.91 27.01 -38.03
C ILE A 133 5.49 27.24 -39.46
N VAL A 134 5.05 28.45 -39.73
CA VAL A 134 4.97 28.95 -41.11
C VAL A 134 6.40 28.91 -41.57
N LEU A 135 6.74 27.82 -42.24
CA LEU A 135 7.99 27.68 -42.95
C LEU A 135 8.06 28.89 -43.87
N PRO A 136 9.09 29.73 -43.77
CA PRO A 136 9.25 30.81 -44.73
C PRO A 136 9.25 30.18 -46.09
N LYS A 137 8.29 30.63 -46.91
CA LYS A 137 8.14 30.24 -48.29
C LYS A 137 9.53 30.33 -48.94
N ALA A 138 10.11 29.17 -49.26
CA ALA A 138 11.39 29.12 -49.94
C ALA A 138 11.36 30.03 -51.16
N PRO A 139 12.36 30.90 -51.36
CA PRO A 139 12.41 31.74 -52.54
C PRO A 139 12.49 30.86 -53.77
N CYS A 140 11.54 31.10 -54.69
CA CYS A 140 11.55 30.51 -56.00
C CYS A 140 12.91 30.77 -56.65
N TRP A 141 13.67 29.74 -56.95
CA TRP A 141 14.82 29.77 -57.82
C TRP A 141 14.30 30.08 -59.21
N LYS A 142 14.33 31.36 -59.57
CA LYS A 142 14.30 31.76 -60.94
C LYS A 142 15.74 31.73 -61.48
N ASN A 143 15.85 31.13 -62.66
CA ASN A 143 16.91 31.24 -63.66
C ASN A 143 18.20 30.45 -63.42
N TRP A 144 18.36 29.39 -64.17
CA TRP A 144 19.14 29.40 -65.47
C TRP A 144 18.75 28.15 -66.23
#